data_3d2bbaec5e1ad3748679e6a3ea87973b
#
_entry.id   3d2bbaec5e1ad3748679e6a3ea87973b
#
_cell.length_a   1.000
_cell.length_b   1.000
_cell.length_c   1.000
_cell.angle_alpha   90.00
_cell.angle_beta   90.00
_cell.angle_gamma   90.00
#
_symmetry.space_group_name_H-M   'P 1'
#
loop_
_entity.id
_entity.type
_entity.pdbx_description
1 polymer ?
#
loop_
_entity_poly.entity_id
_entity_poly.type
_entity_poly.pdbx_seq_one_letter_code
_entity_poly.pdbx_strand_id
1 'polypeptide(L)'
;MKLSSLILATSVAPLFACSSATDMVTQQAEVQPNEARIDFFANRGEAFDNKREYVNLMCFNQRPNGALVLRDVEPGEHVLFVQASVVNTDLPDGTTREAIVRLDVNLEGGKRYSLNQSRDHHDMKVWLQETDSGVPVSEIVTTRVEYPKSVGDLRLEQCKEGTV
;
A
#
# COMPACT_ATOMS: atom_id res chain seq x y z
N MET A 1 -25.13 51.28 57.28
CA MET A 1 -23.96 50.75 56.62
C MET A 1 -24.41 49.57 55.79
N LYS A 2 -24.47 49.70 54.43
CA LYS A 2 -24.85 48.64 53.50
C LYS A 2 -23.57 48.11 52.80
N LEU A 3 -23.21 46.89 53.07
CA LEU A 3 -22.14 46.18 52.31
C LEU A 3 -22.75 45.60 51.05
N SER A 4 -22.27 46.06 49.88
CA SER A 4 -22.59 45.49 48.60
C SER A 4 -21.54 44.42 48.25
N SER A 5 -21.98 43.16 48.16
CA SER A 5 -21.13 42.05 47.65
C SER A 5 -21.07 42.10 46.15
N LEU A 6 -19.84 42.22 45.62
CA LEU A 6 -19.52 42.12 44.18
C LEU A 6 -19.28 40.65 43.87
N ILE A 7 -20.14 40.07 43.03
CA ILE A 7 -19.95 38.70 42.52
C ILE A 7 -19.18 38.83 41.20
N LEU A 8 -17.94 38.31 41.20
CA LEU A 8 -17.10 38.19 40.01
C LEU A 8 -17.48 36.92 39.26
N ALA A 9 -18.15 37.04 38.13
CA ALA A 9 -18.43 35.89 37.25
C ALA A 9 -17.21 35.62 36.35
N THR A 10 -16.48 34.58 36.60
CA THR A 10 -15.42 34.05 35.75
C THR A 10 -16.04 33.19 34.63
N SER A 11 -16.10 33.70 33.40
CA SER A 11 -16.47 32.93 32.23
C SER A 11 -15.31 32.04 31.74
N VAL A 12 -15.46 30.73 31.95
CA VAL A 12 -14.55 29.73 31.36
C VAL A 12 -15.02 29.48 29.94
N ALA A 13 -14.25 29.92 28.95
CA ALA A 13 -14.46 29.60 27.55
C ALA A 13 -13.96 28.17 27.27
N PRO A 14 -14.78 27.27 26.70
CA PRO A 14 -14.28 25.96 26.29
C PRO A 14 -13.43 26.14 25.02
N LEU A 15 -12.16 25.82 25.11
CA LEU A 15 -11.28 25.64 23.97
C LEU A 15 -11.70 24.37 23.23
N PHE A 16 -12.46 24.51 22.14
CA PHE A 16 -12.66 23.44 21.19
C PHE A 16 -11.35 23.21 20.45
N ALA A 17 -10.58 22.22 20.92
CA ALA A 17 -9.48 21.65 20.14
C ALA A 17 -10.11 20.86 18.98
N CYS A 18 -10.17 21.44 17.79
CA CYS A 18 -10.35 20.68 16.54
C CYS A 18 -9.13 19.80 16.33
N SER A 19 -9.19 18.58 16.84
CA SER A 19 -8.24 17.53 16.44
C SER A 19 -8.65 17.01 15.06
N SER A 20 -7.81 17.26 14.08
CA SER A 20 -7.86 16.64 12.75
C SER A 20 -7.55 15.14 12.85
N ALA A 21 -8.50 14.37 13.35
CA ALA A 21 -8.41 12.91 13.54
C ALA A 21 -9.01 12.12 12.37
N THR A 22 -9.32 12.77 11.24
CA THR A 22 -10.10 12.14 10.19
C THR A 22 -9.27 11.27 9.24
N ASP A 23 -7.94 11.43 9.16
CA ASP A 23 -7.11 10.66 8.22
C ASP A 23 -6.55 9.34 8.80
N MET A 24 -6.58 9.15 10.10
CA MET A 24 -6.12 7.88 10.73
C MET A 24 -7.22 6.81 10.84
N VAL A 25 -8.48 7.19 10.67
CA VAL A 25 -9.62 6.29 10.96
C VAL A 25 -9.86 5.27 9.84
N THR A 26 -9.48 5.59 8.60
CA THR A 26 -9.73 4.70 7.45
C THR A 26 -8.82 3.47 7.42
N GLN A 27 -7.62 3.55 7.96
CA GLN A 27 -6.70 2.41 8.01
C GLN A 27 -7.02 1.41 9.14
N GLN A 28 -7.75 1.82 10.16
CA GLN A 28 -8.07 0.99 11.32
C GLN A 28 -9.51 0.46 11.33
N ALA A 29 -10.32 0.78 10.31
CA ALA A 29 -11.66 0.21 10.24
C ALA A 29 -11.57 -1.32 10.18
N GLU A 30 -12.34 -1.98 11.04
CA GLU A 30 -12.43 -3.43 11.08
C GLU A 30 -12.89 -3.98 9.72
N VAL A 31 -12.21 -5.01 9.24
CA VAL A 31 -12.57 -5.68 7.98
C VAL A 31 -13.78 -6.56 8.22
N GLN A 32 -14.78 -6.48 7.36
CA GLN A 32 -15.99 -7.28 7.51
C GLN A 32 -15.67 -8.78 7.24
N PRO A 33 -16.37 -9.73 7.90
CA PRO A 33 -16.08 -11.16 7.73
C PRO A 33 -16.23 -11.69 6.30
N ASN A 34 -16.99 -10.98 5.46
CA ASN A 34 -17.21 -11.31 4.05
C ASN A 34 -16.31 -10.51 3.08
N GLU A 35 -15.32 -9.80 3.61
CA GLU A 35 -14.36 -9.00 2.84
C GLU A 35 -12.95 -9.30 3.30
N ALA A 36 -11.98 -9.14 2.40
CA ALA A 36 -10.55 -9.11 2.68
C ALA A 36 -10.00 -7.75 2.29
N ARG A 37 -9.16 -7.15 3.11
CA ARG A 37 -8.55 -5.86 2.81
C ARG A 37 -7.12 -6.03 2.37
N ILE A 38 -6.76 -5.43 1.24
CA ILE A 38 -5.40 -5.49 0.71
C ILE A 38 -4.83 -4.08 0.62
N ASP A 39 -3.64 -3.89 1.20
CA ASP A 39 -2.78 -2.74 0.93
C ASP A 39 -1.88 -3.10 -0.26
N PHE A 40 -2.07 -2.37 -1.35
CA PHE A 40 -1.41 -2.62 -2.62
C PHE A 40 -0.11 -1.84 -2.81
N PHE A 41 0.28 -1.03 -1.87
CA PHE A 41 1.47 -0.21 -1.98
C PHE A 41 2.42 -0.47 -0.82
N ALA A 42 3.63 -0.91 -1.14
CA ALA A 42 4.72 -0.97 -0.18
C ALA A 42 5.89 -0.12 -0.70
N ASN A 43 6.31 0.86 0.09
CA ASN A 43 7.47 1.68 -0.16
C ASN A 43 8.52 1.36 0.90
N ARG A 44 9.71 0.95 0.45
CA ARG A 44 10.88 0.82 1.30
C ARG A 44 11.97 1.74 0.77
N GLY A 45 12.34 2.70 1.56
CA GLY A 45 13.48 3.58 1.31
C GLY A 45 13.82 4.26 2.61
N GLU A 46 15.07 4.23 3.02
CA GLU A 46 15.55 5.06 4.11
C GLU A 46 15.60 6.50 3.61
N ALA A 47 15.27 7.46 4.47
CA ALA A 47 15.20 8.89 4.11
C ALA A 47 16.53 9.46 3.56
N PHE A 48 17.63 8.72 3.70
CA PHE A 48 18.98 9.09 3.27
C PHE A 48 19.56 8.18 2.17
N ASP A 49 18.78 7.17 1.72
CA ASP A 49 19.20 6.33 0.59
C ASP A 49 18.62 6.94 -0.69
N ASN A 50 19.51 7.22 -1.64
CA ASN A 50 19.16 7.73 -2.97
C ASN A 50 18.48 6.67 -3.86
N LYS A 51 18.18 5.51 -3.29
CA LYS A 51 17.42 4.43 -3.92
C LYS A 51 16.09 4.24 -3.20
N ARG A 52 15.03 4.30 -3.96
CA ARG A 52 13.69 4.02 -3.47
C ARG A 52 13.19 2.73 -4.10
N GLU A 53 12.59 1.89 -3.29
CA GLU A 53 12.03 0.62 -3.69
C GLU A 53 10.52 0.68 -3.53
N TYR A 54 9.81 0.33 -4.58
CA TYR A 54 8.35 0.35 -4.59
C TYR A 54 7.83 -1.00 -5.04
N VAL A 55 6.75 -1.43 -4.41
CA VAL A 55 5.91 -2.52 -4.89
C VAL A 55 4.49 -2.00 -4.95
N ASN A 56 3.87 -2.12 -6.09
CA ASN A 56 2.50 -1.70 -6.31
C ASN A 56 1.72 -2.71 -7.13
N LEU A 57 0.44 -2.80 -6.86
CA LEU A 57 -0.46 -3.62 -7.67
C LEU A 57 -0.71 -2.94 -9.02
N MET A 58 -0.38 -3.63 -10.10
CA MET A 58 -0.69 -3.22 -11.46
C MET A 58 -2.07 -3.70 -11.89
N CYS A 59 -2.37 -4.97 -11.66
CA CYS A 59 -3.66 -5.57 -11.98
C CYS A 59 -4.16 -6.52 -10.91
N PHE A 60 -5.47 -6.54 -10.75
CA PHE A 60 -6.21 -7.47 -9.90
C PHE A 60 -7.21 -8.25 -10.75
N ASN A 61 -7.06 -9.58 -10.83
CA ASN A 61 -7.91 -10.44 -11.67
C ASN A 61 -8.06 -9.89 -13.10
N GLN A 62 -6.95 -9.59 -13.75
CA GLN A 62 -6.90 -9.05 -15.12
C GLN A 62 -7.57 -7.67 -15.31
N ARG A 63 -7.84 -6.95 -14.21
CA ARG A 63 -8.36 -5.59 -14.26
C ARG A 63 -7.31 -4.62 -13.74
N PRO A 64 -7.00 -3.55 -14.46
CA PRO A 64 -6.08 -2.52 -13.97
C PRO A 64 -6.52 -1.97 -12.62
N ASN A 65 -5.57 -1.83 -11.69
CA ASN A 65 -5.87 -1.36 -10.35
C ASN A 65 -6.09 0.17 -10.28
N GLY A 66 -5.61 0.91 -11.25
CA GLY A 66 -5.60 2.37 -11.19
C GLY A 66 -4.68 2.90 -10.08
N ALA A 67 -5.07 4.00 -9.46
CA ALA A 67 -4.28 4.65 -8.40
C ALA A 67 -4.68 4.20 -6.97
N LEU A 68 -5.44 3.11 -6.84
CA LEU A 68 -5.86 2.62 -5.51
C LEU A 68 -4.68 1.97 -4.79
N VAL A 69 -4.50 2.35 -3.53
CA VAL A 69 -3.47 1.78 -2.64
C VAL A 69 -4.06 0.82 -1.60
N LEU A 70 -5.36 0.93 -1.33
CA LEU A 70 -6.10 0.09 -0.38
C LEU A 70 -7.44 -0.29 -0.98
N ARG A 71 -7.86 -1.54 -0.82
CA ARG A 71 -9.14 -2.02 -1.33
C ARG A 71 -9.69 -3.18 -0.53
N ASP A 72 -11.00 -3.18 -0.32
CA ASP A 72 -11.74 -4.35 0.14
C ASP A 72 -12.16 -5.19 -1.08
N VAL A 73 -11.94 -6.49 -1.00
CA VAL A 73 -12.21 -7.47 -2.04
C VAL A 73 -12.94 -8.67 -1.46
N GLU A 74 -13.61 -9.44 -2.30
CA GLU A 74 -14.24 -10.71 -1.88
C GLU A 74 -13.15 -11.71 -1.46
N PRO A 75 -13.37 -12.54 -0.43
CA PRO A 75 -12.49 -13.67 -0.10
C PRO A 75 -12.45 -14.70 -1.23
N GLY A 76 -11.37 -15.45 -1.30
CA GLY A 76 -11.21 -16.52 -2.28
C GLY A 76 -9.92 -16.40 -3.10
N GLU A 77 -9.90 -17.12 -4.24
CA GLU A 77 -8.75 -17.16 -5.14
C GLU A 77 -8.67 -15.92 -6.03
N HIS A 78 -7.49 -15.31 -6.08
CA HIS A 78 -7.23 -14.12 -6.88
C HIS A 78 -5.85 -14.19 -7.53
N VAL A 79 -5.72 -13.48 -8.65
CA VAL A 79 -4.45 -13.29 -9.36
C VAL A 79 -4.05 -11.83 -9.30
N LEU A 80 -2.87 -11.57 -8.75
CA LEU A 80 -2.26 -10.24 -8.65
C LEU A 80 -1.11 -10.15 -9.63
N PHE A 81 -1.08 -9.09 -10.45
CA PHE A 81 0.13 -8.70 -11.18
C PHE A 81 0.74 -7.49 -10.48
N VAL A 82 1.93 -7.67 -9.97
CA VAL A 82 2.62 -6.74 -9.09
C VAL A 82 3.85 -6.20 -9.78
N GLN A 83 3.97 -4.89 -9.84
CA GLN A 83 5.16 -4.20 -10.32
C GLN A 83 6.08 -3.91 -9.15
N ALA A 84 7.29 -4.42 -9.21
CA ALA A 84 8.38 -4.09 -8.31
C ALA A 84 9.34 -3.14 -9.03
N SER A 85 9.68 -2.01 -8.40
CA SER A 85 10.49 -0.96 -9.01
C SER A 85 11.59 -0.49 -8.06
N VAL A 86 12.77 -0.24 -8.61
CA VAL A 86 13.88 0.42 -7.93
C VAL A 86 14.20 1.70 -8.68
N VAL A 87 14.07 2.83 -8.00
CA VAL A 87 14.37 4.15 -8.55
C VAL A 87 15.67 4.67 -7.92
N ASN A 88 16.65 5.02 -8.75
CA ASN A 88 17.85 5.70 -8.29
C ASN A 88 17.68 7.20 -8.54
N THR A 89 17.60 7.99 -7.46
CA THR A 89 17.39 9.44 -7.51
C THR A 89 18.68 10.26 -7.70
N ASP A 90 19.85 9.62 -7.65
CA ASP A 90 21.15 10.30 -7.85
C ASP A 90 21.45 10.62 -9.31
N LEU A 91 20.75 10.01 -10.23
CA LEU A 91 20.97 10.22 -11.65
C LEU A 91 20.00 11.28 -12.19
N PRO A 92 20.46 12.19 -13.08
CA PRO A 92 19.67 13.33 -13.55
C PRO A 92 18.29 12.96 -14.11
N ASP A 93 18.14 11.73 -14.66
CA ASP A 93 16.90 11.25 -15.27
C ASP A 93 16.22 10.14 -14.45
N GLY A 94 16.67 9.90 -13.20
CA GLY A 94 16.13 8.85 -12.34
C GLY A 94 16.07 7.50 -13.05
N THR A 95 17.12 6.71 -13.03
CA THR A 95 17.05 5.38 -13.64
C THR A 95 16.14 4.48 -12.85
N THR A 96 15.04 4.09 -13.48
CA THR A 96 14.12 3.09 -12.92
C THR A 96 14.49 1.72 -13.47
N ARG A 97 14.53 0.73 -12.59
CA ARG A 97 14.53 -0.68 -12.93
C ARG A 97 13.28 -1.31 -12.35
N GLU A 98 12.74 -2.28 -13.04
CA GLU A 98 11.49 -2.89 -12.65
C GLU A 98 11.41 -4.36 -13.03
N ALA A 99 10.51 -5.04 -12.36
CA ALA A 99 10.06 -6.38 -12.71
C ALA A 99 8.56 -6.47 -12.47
N ILE A 100 7.90 -7.37 -13.19
CA ILE A 100 6.50 -7.68 -12.98
C ILE A 100 6.42 -9.14 -12.57
N VAL A 101 5.70 -9.39 -11.48
CA VAL A 101 5.49 -10.73 -10.96
C VAL A 101 4.00 -11.03 -10.86
N ARG A 102 3.65 -12.29 -11.07
CA ARG A 102 2.33 -12.82 -10.81
C ARG A 102 2.33 -13.49 -9.44
N LEU A 103 1.32 -13.18 -8.63
CA LEU A 103 1.05 -13.83 -7.35
C LEU A 103 -0.35 -14.44 -7.42
N ASP A 104 -0.43 -15.75 -7.24
CA ASP A 104 -1.68 -16.45 -7.02
C ASP A 104 -1.94 -16.51 -5.51
N VAL A 105 -3.10 -16.06 -5.06
CA VAL A 105 -3.40 -15.91 -3.63
C VAL A 105 -4.79 -16.44 -3.32
N ASN A 106 -4.95 -16.95 -2.10
CA ASN A 106 -6.27 -17.30 -1.55
C ASN A 106 -6.49 -16.46 -0.28
N LEU A 107 -7.47 -15.55 -0.33
CA LEU A 107 -7.73 -14.57 0.72
C LEU A 107 -8.88 -15.06 1.62
N GLU A 108 -8.69 -14.93 2.93
CA GLU A 108 -9.71 -15.22 3.92
C GLU A 108 -10.46 -13.95 4.32
N GLY A 109 -11.76 -14.06 4.58
CA GLY A 109 -12.58 -12.94 5.04
C GLY A 109 -12.21 -12.48 6.45
N GLY A 110 -12.41 -11.19 6.71
CA GLY A 110 -12.08 -10.56 7.99
C GLY A 110 -10.60 -10.26 8.18
N LYS A 111 -9.75 -10.54 7.19
CA LYS A 111 -8.30 -10.37 7.29
C LYS A 111 -7.77 -9.20 6.48
N ARG A 112 -6.60 -8.70 6.89
CA ARG A 112 -5.84 -7.66 6.21
C ARG A 112 -4.57 -8.24 5.63
N TYR A 113 -4.24 -7.79 4.42
CA TYR A 113 -3.08 -8.23 3.67
C TYR A 113 -2.28 -7.03 3.18
N SER A 114 -0.98 -7.21 3.01
CA SER A 114 -0.10 -6.20 2.45
C SER A 114 0.90 -6.83 1.49
N LEU A 115 1.15 -6.15 0.37
CA LEU A 115 2.30 -6.46 -0.48
C LEU A 115 3.58 -6.19 0.30
N ASN A 116 4.57 -7.06 0.11
CA ASN A 116 5.86 -6.90 0.74
C ASN A 116 6.97 -7.26 -0.22
N GLN A 117 8.18 -6.81 0.10
CA GLN A 117 9.36 -7.03 -0.71
C GLN A 117 10.64 -7.12 0.12
N SER A 118 11.64 -7.74 -0.41
CA SER A 118 13.03 -7.58 0.03
C SER A 118 13.95 -7.65 -1.17
N ARG A 119 15.04 -6.88 -1.16
CA ARG A 119 16.00 -6.85 -2.25
C ARG A 119 17.36 -7.38 -1.80
N ASP A 120 17.99 -8.14 -2.69
CA ASP A 120 19.38 -8.52 -2.59
C ASP A 120 20.06 -8.20 -3.93
N HIS A 121 20.87 -7.13 -3.95
CA HIS A 121 21.52 -6.59 -5.15
C HIS A 121 20.56 -6.26 -6.30
N HIS A 122 20.46 -7.13 -7.29
CA HIS A 122 19.60 -6.98 -8.46
C HIS A 122 18.36 -7.86 -8.41
N ASP A 123 18.27 -8.74 -7.43
CA ASP A 123 17.15 -9.64 -7.25
C ASP A 123 16.19 -9.08 -6.21
N MET A 124 14.91 -9.10 -6.54
CA MET A 124 13.84 -8.66 -5.67
C MET A 124 12.91 -9.83 -5.37
N LYS A 125 12.62 -10.03 -4.09
CA LYS A 125 11.60 -10.96 -3.62
C LYS A 125 10.33 -10.20 -3.37
N VAL A 126 9.21 -10.69 -3.89
CA VAL A 126 7.90 -10.07 -3.77
C VAL A 126 6.90 -11.10 -3.29
N TRP A 127 6.03 -10.73 -2.34
CA TRP A 127 4.97 -11.59 -1.82
C TRP A 127 3.82 -10.79 -1.25
N LEU A 128 2.68 -11.44 -1.09
CA LEU A 128 1.58 -10.95 -0.26
C LEU A 128 1.66 -11.62 1.11
N GLN A 129 1.46 -10.87 2.19
CA GLN A 129 1.42 -11.39 3.55
C GLN A 129 0.17 -10.91 4.29
N GLU A 130 -0.28 -11.69 5.26
CA GLU A 130 -1.24 -11.22 6.24
C GLU A 130 -0.61 -10.14 7.10
N THR A 131 -1.27 -9.00 7.24
CA THR A 131 -0.69 -7.80 7.87
C THR A 131 -0.44 -8.01 9.37
N ASP A 132 -1.35 -8.69 10.05
CA ASP A 132 -1.30 -8.84 11.50
C ASP A 132 -0.27 -9.89 11.97
N SER A 133 -0.13 -10.97 11.23
CA SER A 133 0.83 -12.06 11.55
C SER A 133 2.18 -11.92 10.85
N GLY A 134 2.24 -11.17 9.75
CA GLY A 134 3.40 -11.10 8.87
C GLY A 134 3.67 -12.39 8.08
N VAL A 135 2.75 -13.36 8.13
CA VAL A 135 2.91 -14.65 7.43
C VAL A 135 2.62 -14.48 5.95
N PRO A 136 3.52 -14.90 5.04
CA PRO A 136 3.25 -14.93 3.61
C PRO A 136 2.05 -15.82 3.28
N VAL A 137 1.14 -15.30 2.46
CA VAL A 137 -0.04 -16.01 1.95
C VAL A 137 0.05 -16.30 0.46
N SER A 138 1.05 -15.75 -0.22
CA SER A 138 1.46 -16.13 -1.57
C SER A 138 2.80 -16.84 -1.56
N GLU A 139 3.18 -17.41 -2.69
CA GLU A 139 4.57 -17.77 -2.96
C GLU A 139 5.45 -16.50 -2.85
N ILE A 140 6.70 -16.66 -2.38
CA ILE A 140 7.73 -15.61 -2.41
C ILE A 140 8.42 -15.70 -3.76
N VAL A 141 8.02 -14.84 -4.69
CA VAL A 141 8.59 -14.83 -6.05
C VAL A 141 9.87 -14.02 -6.07
N THR A 142 10.97 -14.66 -6.51
CA THR A 142 12.24 -13.97 -6.74
C THR A 142 12.35 -13.60 -8.21
N THR A 143 12.63 -12.33 -8.47
CA THR A 143 12.74 -11.79 -9.83
C THR A 143 13.90 -10.81 -9.92
N ARG A 144 14.47 -10.68 -11.12
CA ARG A 144 15.51 -9.68 -11.39
C ARG A 144 14.89 -8.40 -11.92
N VAL A 145 15.26 -7.25 -11.34
CA VAL A 145 14.83 -5.95 -11.85
C VAL A 145 15.70 -5.52 -13.03
N GLU A 146 15.06 -5.14 -14.13
CA GLU A 146 15.69 -4.74 -15.37
C GLU A 146 15.19 -3.34 -15.82
N TYR A 147 15.78 -2.79 -16.86
CA TYR A 147 15.22 -1.57 -17.46
C TYR A 147 13.83 -1.85 -18.04
N PRO A 148 12.90 -0.86 -17.92
CA PRO A 148 11.56 -1.01 -18.46
C PRO A 148 11.58 -1.38 -19.95
N LYS A 149 10.89 -2.48 -20.30
CA LYS A 149 10.84 -2.99 -21.68
C LYS A 149 9.64 -2.47 -22.47
N SER A 150 8.66 -1.89 -21.80
CA SER A 150 7.41 -1.45 -22.43
C SER A 150 6.90 -0.17 -21.79
N VAL A 151 6.08 0.56 -22.52
CA VAL A 151 5.34 1.72 -22.00
C VAL A 151 4.15 1.26 -21.17
N GLY A 152 3.72 2.11 -20.21
CA GLY A 152 2.69 1.77 -19.24
C GLY A 152 1.37 1.27 -19.85
N ASP A 153 0.92 1.87 -20.96
CA ASP A 153 -0.33 1.47 -21.63
C ASP A 153 -0.26 0.04 -22.17
N LEU A 154 0.88 -0.34 -22.79
CA LEU A 154 1.07 -1.70 -23.28
C LEU A 154 1.05 -2.72 -22.14
N ARG A 155 1.57 -2.37 -20.99
CA ARG A 155 1.53 -3.25 -19.81
C ARG A 155 0.14 -3.43 -19.25
N LEU A 156 -0.66 -2.38 -19.25
CA LEU A 156 -2.06 -2.47 -18.84
C LEU A 156 -2.85 -3.38 -19.79
N GLU A 157 -2.58 -3.36 -21.09
CA GLU A 157 -3.18 -4.30 -22.03
C GLU A 157 -2.72 -5.74 -21.79
N GLN A 158 -1.40 -5.96 -21.62
CA GLN A 158 -0.86 -7.28 -21.27
C GLN A 158 -1.47 -7.83 -19.97
N CYS A 159 -1.70 -6.97 -19.00
CA CYS A 159 -2.34 -7.31 -17.74
C CYS A 159 -3.79 -7.78 -17.95
N LYS A 160 -4.57 -7.11 -18.79
CA LYS A 160 -5.94 -7.51 -19.15
C LYS A 160 -5.97 -8.85 -19.89
N GLU A 161 -4.97 -9.11 -20.69
CA GLU A 161 -4.82 -10.35 -21.46
C GLU A 161 -4.22 -11.49 -20.64
N GLY A 162 -3.67 -11.20 -19.44
CA GLY A 162 -2.98 -12.18 -18.62
C GLY A 162 -1.63 -12.63 -19.21
N THR A 163 -1.00 -11.78 -20.02
CA THR A 163 0.26 -12.07 -20.76
C THR A 163 1.47 -11.31 -20.21
N VAL A 164 1.36 -10.76 -19.01
CA VAL A 164 2.42 -10.00 -18.31
C VAL A 164 3.53 -10.92 -17.82
#